data_15877ca95dc21bc07ebed95985141321
#
_entry.id   15877ca95dc21bc07ebed95985141321
#
_cell.length_a   1.000
_cell.length_b   1.000
_cell.length_c   1.000
_cell.angle_alpha   90.00
_cell.angle_beta   90.00
_cell.angle_gamma   90.00
#
_symmetry.space_group_name_H-M   'P 1'
#
loop_
_entity.id
_entity.type
_entity.pdbx_description
1 polymer ?
#
loop_
_entity_poly.entity_id
_entity_poly.type
_entity_poly.pdbx_seq_one_letter_code
_entity_poly.pdbx_strand_id
1 'polypeptide(L)'
;MKEAFWILEKDFRFEASHQLPNHEGKCRRLHGHSWKMTVKVAGQLQTEGSQQGMVTDYGVLSAIVKPLIDEKLDHWHLNDTTKLENPTSEELARWIFQRLKGAIPNLIAVQVEETCTARCTYYEDERP
;
A
#
# COMPACT_ATOMS: atom_id res chain seq x y z
N MET A 1 19.15 -19.82 15.66
CA MET A 1 19.87 -18.56 15.47
C MET A 1 18.95 -17.53 14.83
N LYS A 2 18.93 -16.31 15.35
CA LYS A 2 18.10 -15.25 14.78
C LYS A 2 18.86 -14.52 13.68
N GLU A 3 18.18 -14.21 12.59
CA GLU A 3 18.70 -13.36 11.56
C GLU A 3 18.10 -11.96 11.71
N ALA A 4 18.93 -10.94 11.77
CA ALA A 4 18.48 -9.56 11.85
C ALA A 4 18.22 -8.99 10.46
N PHE A 5 17.24 -8.12 10.36
CA PHE A 5 16.91 -7.42 9.13
C PHE A 5 16.24 -6.09 9.47
N TRP A 6 16.11 -5.25 8.47
CA TRP A 6 15.47 -3.94 8.60
C TRP A 6 14.15 -3.93 7.87
N ILE A 7 13.21 -3.17 8.40
CA ILE A 7 11.95 -2.86 7.72
C ILE A 7 11.91 -1.36 7.49
N LEU A 8 11.70 -0.96 6.23
CA LEU A 8 11.47 0.43 5.87
C LEU A 8 9.98 0.64 5.60
N GLU A 9 9.49 1.81 5.97
CA GLU A 9 8.12 2.20 5.72
C GLU A 9 8.12 3.54 5.00
N LYS A 10 7.32 3.65 3.92
CA LYS A 10 7.14 4.89 3.19
C LYS A 10 5.66 5.18 3.08
N ASP A 11 5.27 6.37 3.54
CA ASP A 11 3.87 6.81 3.53
C ASP A 11 3.54 7.57 2.25
N PHE A 12 2.31 7.38 1.80
CA PHE A 12 1.73 8.10 0.67
C PHE A 12 0.29 8.46 1.04
N ARG A 13 -0.22 9.55 0.46
CA ARG A 13 -1.59 9.99 0.69
C ARG A 13 -2.33 10.12 -0.63
N PHE A 14 -3.64 9.87 -0.60
CA PHE A 14 -4.50 10.08 -1.75
C PHE A 14 -5.93 10.34 -1.30
N GLU A 15 -6.67 11.09 -2.12
CA GLU A 15 -8.08 11.38 -1.91
C GLU A 15 -8.88 10.52 -2.87
N ALA A 16 -9.82 9.74 -2.36
CA ALA A 16 -10.60 8.84 -3.20
C ALA A 16 -11.96 8.54 -2.60
N SER A 17 -12.91 8.28 -3.49
CA SER A 17 -14.25 7.85 -3.09
C SER A 17 -14.40 6.34 -3.26
N HIS A 18 -15.34 5.78 -2.53
CA HIS A 18 -15.73 4.38 -2.69
C HIS A 18 -17.16 4.17 -2.21
N GLN A 19 -17.69 3.00 -2.54
CA GLN A 19 -18.96 2.51 -2.03
C GLN A 19 -18.78 1.07 -1.60
N LEU A 20 -19.43 0.70 -0.50
CA LEU A 20 -19.44 -0.68 -0.02
C LEU A 20 -20.86 -1.21 -0.22
N PRO A 21 -21.18 -1.76 -1.41
CA PRO A 21 -22.57 -2.09 -1.76
C PRO A 21 -23.20 -3.14 -0.85
N ASN A 22 -22.39 -3.95 -0.19
CA ASN A 22 -22.89 -4.97 0.73
C ASN A 22 -23.02 -4.48 2.18
N HIS A 23 -22.66 -3.23 2.45
CA HIS A 23 -22.74 -2.67 3.78
C HIS A 23 -24.19 -2.35 4.16
N GLU A 24 -24.56 -2.62 5.40
CA GLU A 24 -25.93 -2.36 5.88
C GLU A 24 -26.15 -0.90 6.31
N GLY A 25 -25.07 -0.16 6.58
CA GLY A 25 -25.13 1.22 7.02
C GLY A 25 -24.84 2.22 5.91
N LYS A 26 -24.43 3.41 6.32
CA LYS A 26 -24.19 4.56 5.41
C LYS A 26 -23.02 4.36 4.45
N CYS A 27 -22.10 3.42 4.73
CA CYS A 27 -20.97 3.14 3.83
C CYS A 27 -21.42 2.52 2.50
N ARG A 28 -22.67 2.09 2.39
CA ARG A 28 -23.25 1.65 1.13
C ARG A 28 -23.40 2.80 0.14
N ARG A 29 -23.47 4.04 0.63
CA ARG A 29 -23.55 5.23 -0.20
C ARG A 29 -22.17 5.64 -0.67
N LEU A 30 -22.13 6.36 -1.78
CA LEU A 30 -20.88 6.96 -2.27
C LEU A 30 -20.37 7.96 -1.24
N HIS A 31 -19.11 7.81 -0.85
CA HIS A 31 -18.44 8.70 0.08
C HIS A 31 -16.94 8.68 -0.18
N GLY A 32 -16.23 9.63 0.40
CA GLY A 32 -14.78 9.75 0.20
C GLY A 32 -14.02 9.88 1.50
N HIS A 33 -12.72 9.60 1.40
CA HIS A 33 -11.78 9.71 2.51
C HIS A 33 -10.46 10.30 2.04
N SER A 34 -9.73 10.87 2.99
CA SER A 34 -8.31 11.17 2.83
C SER A 34 -7.54 9.94 3.31
N TRP A 35 -7.11 9.12 2.36
CA TRP A 35 -6.45 7.85 2.63
C TRP A 35 -4.96 8.06 2.88
N LYS A 36 -4.39 7.24 3.74
CA LYS A 36 -2.94 7.09 3.84
C LYS A 36 -2.59 5.63 3.60
N MET A 37 -1.62 5.40 2.72
CA MET A 37 -1.07 4.06 2.53
C MET A 37 0.39 4.06 2.93
N THR A 38 0.83 2.95 3.50
CA THR A 38 2.22 2.76 3.89
C THR A 38 2.74 1.50 3.20
N VAL A 39 3.81 1.66 2.44
CA VAL A 39 4.50 0.55 1.79
C VAL A 39 5.63 0.11 2.69
N LYS A 40 5.69 -1.20 3.00
CA LYS A 40 6.70 -1.75 3.91
C LYS A 40 7.56 -2.76 3.16
N VAL A 41 8.88 -2.52 3.18
CA VAL A 41 9.87 -3.40 2.56
C VAL A 41 10.86 -3.87 3.62
N ALA A 42 11.40 -5.08 3.45
CA ALA A 42 12.33 -5.65 4.41
C ALA A 42 13.55 -6.22 3.71
N GLY A 43 14.68 -6.19 4.38
CA GLY A 43 15.89 -6.77 3.83
C GLY A 43 17.13 -6.44 4.62
N GLN A 44 18.26 -6.85 4.05
CA GLN A 44 19.58 -6.53 4.54
C GLN A 44 20.07 -5.26 3.85
N LEU A 45 21.05 -4.59 4.45
CA LEU A 45 21.65 -3.41 3.86
C LEU A 45 22.49 -3.80 2.65
N GLN A 46 22.40 -3.02 1.59
CA GLN A 46 23.27 -3.17 0.43
C GLN A 46 24.70 -2.81 0.83
N THR A 47 25.67 -3.57 0.34
CA THR A 47 27.06 -3.42 0.74
C THR A 47 27.87 -2.56 -0.22
N GLU A 48 27.32 -2.27 -1.40
CA GLU A 48 28.02 -1.49 -2.42
C GLU A 48 27.01 -0.75 -3.32
N GLY A 49 27.50 0.14 -4.15
CA GLY A 49 26.69 0.90 -5.09
C GLY A 49 26.08 2.15 -4.47
N SER A 50 25.21 2.80 -5.24
CA SER A 50 24.62 4.08 -4.84
C SER A 50 23.65 3.95 -3.66
N GLN A 51 23.17 2.75 -3.37
CA GLN A 51 22.28 2.49 -2.24
C GLN A 51 22.99 1.77 -1.09
N GLN A 52 24.32 1.87 -1.03
CA GLN A 52 25.10 1.28 0.06
C GLN A 52 24.60 1.78 1.41
N GLY A 53 24.41 0.87 2.36
CA GLY A 53 23.88 1.19 3.68
C GLY A 53 22.37 1.33 3.74
N MET A 54 21.67 1.03 2.65
CA MET A 54 20.21 1.08 2.54
C MET A 54 19.66 -0.30 2.23
N VAL A 55 18.44 -0.57 2.70
CA VAL A 55 17.65 -1.69 2.17
C VAL A 55 17.20 -1.35 0.76
N THR A 56 16.64 -0.15 0.61
CA THR A 56 16.19 0.43 -0.65
C THR A 56 16.15 1.95 -0.44
N ASP A 57 16.49 2.71 -1.48
CA ASP A 57 16.32 4.17 -1.45
C ASP A 57 14.83 4.52 -1.43
N TYR A 58 14.43 5.41 -0.53
CA TYR A 58 13.03 5.86 -0.46
C TYR A 58 12.56 6.51 -1.77
N GLY A 59 13.46 7.18 -2.48
CA GLY A 59 13.16 7.77 -3.78
C GLY A 59 12.80 6.73 -4.83
N VAL A 60 13.44 5.56 -4.77
CA VAL A 60 13.13 4.43 -5.67
C VAL A 60 11.71 3.92 -5.38
N LEU A 61 11.36 3.78 -4.10
CA LEU A 61 10.00 3.36 -3.72
C LEU A 61 8.97 4.38 -4.23
N SER A 62 9.23 5.66 -4.04
CA SER A 62 8.33 6.72 -4.50
C SER A 62 8.12 6.69 -6.00
N ALA A 63 9.19 6.49 -6.77
CA ALA A 63 9.14 6.44 -8.23
C ALA A 63 8.27 5.26 -8.73
N ILE A 64 8.25 4.15 -7.99
CA ILE A 64 7.44 2.99 -8.34
C ILE A 64 5.98 3.19 -7.92
N VAL A 65 5.74 3.75 -6.74
CA VAL A 65 4.39 3.82 -6.14
C VAL A 65 3.56 4.97 -6.71
N LYS A 66 4.17 6.14 -6.94
CA LYS A 66 3.44 7.34 -7.37
C LYS A 66 2.62 7.16 -8.65
N PRO A 67 3.12 6.49 -9.70
CA PRO A 67 2.29 6.27 -10.90
C PRO A 67 1.01 5.48 -10.60
N LEU A 68 1.05 4.49 -9.73
CA LEU A 68 -0.14 3.74 -9.34
C LEU A 68 -1.15 4.65 -8.64
N ILE A 69 -0.67 5.52 -7.74
CA ILE A 69 -1.53 6.47 -7.03
C ILE A 69 -2.21 7.41 -8.02
N ASP A 70 -1.44 7.99 -8.95
CA ASP A 70 -1.96 8.96 -9.89
C ASP A 70 -2.94 8.34 -10.88
N GLU A 71 -2.69 7.12 -11.32
CA GLU A 71 -3.48 6.47 -12.36
C GLU A 71 -4.74 5.79 -11.82
N LYS A 72 -4.72 5.32 -10.56
CA LYS A 72 -5.76 4.41 -10.05
C LYS A 72 -6.36 4.82 -8.72
N LEU A 73 -5.73 5.66 -7.94
CA LEU A 73 -6.15 5.92 -6.58
C LEU A 73 -6.56 7.36 -6.33
N ASP A 74 -5.64 8.30 -6.52
CA ASP A 74 -5.88 9.69 -6.16
C ASP A 74 -6.89 10.36 -7.09
N HIS A 75 -7.95 10.90 -6.51
CA HIS A 75 -9.05 11.56 -7.23
C HIS A 75 -9.86 10.62 -8.12
N TRP A 76 -9.87 9.33 -7.78
CA TRP A 76 -10.66 8.33 -8.50
C TRP A 76 -11.70 7.70 -7.59
N HIS A 77 -12.71 7.08 -8.22
CA HIS A 77 -13.68 6.24 -7.53
C HIS A 77 -13.11 4.82 -7.51
N LEU A 78 -12.79 4.32 -6.33
CA LEU A 78 -12.02 3.07 -6.18
C LEU A 78 -12.74 1.85 -6.75
N ASN A 79 -14.07 1.78 -6.66
CA ASN A 79 -14.82 0.68 -7.25
C ASN A 79 -14.56 0.58 -8.75
N ASP A 80 -14.40 1.73 -9.43
CA ASP A 80 -14.19 1.77 -10.88
C ASP A 80 -12.74 1.43 -11.26
N THR A 81 -11.77 2.06 -10.59
CA THR A 81 -10.37 1.93 -11.02
C THR A 81 -9.72 0.64 -10.54
N THR A 82 -10.12 0.12 -9.39
CA THR A 82 -9.58 -1.13 -8.88
C THR A 82 -10.34 -2.35 -9.39
N LYS A 83 -11.57 -2.16 -9.86
CA LYS A 83 -12.51 -3.23 -10.24
C LYS A 83 -12.94 -4.09 -9.06
N LEU A 84 -12.64 -3.68 -7.84
CA LEU A 84 -13.13 -4.33 -6.65
C LEU A 84 -14.62 -4.01 -6.46
N GLU A 85 -15.44 -5.02 -6.26
CA GLU A 85 -16.86 -4.83 -6.02
C GLU A 85 -17.11 -4.14 -4.68
N ASN A 86 -16.32 -4.52 -3.68
CA ASN A 86 -16.48 -4.05 -2.31
C ASN A 86 -15.13 -3.59 -1.74
N PRO A 87 -14.64 -2.40 -2.17
CA PRO A 87 -13.28 -1.95 -1.84
C PRO A 87 -13.18 -1.42 -0.40
N THR A 88 -13.21 -2.33 0.55
CA THR A 88 -12.88 -2.08 1.95
C THR A 88 -11.39 -1.73 2.06
N SER A 89 -10.96 -1.21 3.21
CA SER A 89 -9.54 -0.96 3.44
C SER A 89 -8.72 -2.25 3.33
N GLU A 90 -9.28 -3.38 3.74
CA GLU A 90 -8.63 -4.70 3.64
C GLU A 90 -8.46 -5.15 2.20
N GLU A 91 -9.52 -5.08 1.40
CA GLU A 91 -9.46 -5.45 -0.01
C GLU A 91 -8.55 -4.50 -0.79
N LEU A 92 -8.58 -3.22 -0.45
CA LEU A 92 -7.74 -2.23 -1.10
C LEU A 92 -6.25 -2.48 -0.78
N ALA A 93 -5.92 -2.77 0.48
CA ALA A 93 -4.54 -3.07 0.87
C ALA A 93 -3.99 -4.26 0.09
N ARG A 94 -4.78 -5.34 -0.03
CA ARG A 94 -4.39 -6.51 -0.82
C ARG A 94 -4.23 -6.17 -2.30
N TRP A 95 -5.16 -5.39 -2.86
CA TRP A 95 -5.11 -4.99 -4.26
C TRP A 95 -3.83 -4.19 -4.56
N ILE A 96 -3.50 -3.22 -3.69
CA ILE A 96 -2.29 -2.41 -3.86
C ILE A 96 -1.05 -3.31 -3.78
N PHE A 97 -1.00 -4.21 -2.81
CA PHE A 97 0.13 -5.14 -2.65
C PHE A 97 0.34 -5.95 -3.94
N GLN A 98 -0.74 -6.53 -4.48
CA GLN A 98 -0.64 -7.35 -5.69
C GLN A 98 -0.15 -6.55 -6.90
N ARG A 99 -0.48 -5.27 -6.97
CA ARG A 99 -0.01 -4.40 -8.06
C ARG A 99 1.46 -4.01 -7.93
N LEU A 100 1.97 -3.93 -6.71
CA LEU A 100 3.34 -3.45 -6.46
C LEU A 100 4.37 -4.56 -6.33
N LYS A 101 3.98 -5.77 -5.95
CA LYS A 101 4.92 -6.83 -5.60
C LYS A 101 5.88 -7.20 -6.73
N GLY A 102 5.47 -7.10 -7.98
CA GLY A 102 6.33 -7.40 -9.13
C GLY A 102 7.45 -6.40 -9.32
N ALA A 103 7.21 -5.13 -8.95
CA ALA A 103 8.18 -4.05 -9.08
C ALA A 103 9.00 -3.82 -7.80
N ILE A 104 8.52 -4.34 -6.67
CA ILE A 104 9.19 -4.19 -5.38
C ILE A 104 9.40 -5.59 -4.79
N PRO A 105 10.50 -6.28 -5.15
CA PRO A 105 10.70 -7.70 -4.77
C PRO A 105 10.75 -7.94 -3.25
N ASN A 106 11.18 -6.96 -2.48
CA ASN A 106 11.28 -7.07 -1.02
C ASN A 106 10.07 -6.46 -0.29
N LEU A 107 8.97 -6.24 -1.00
CA LEU A 107 7.72 -5.78 -0.41
C LEU A 107 7.15 -6.87 0.50
N ILE A 108 6.84 -6.53 1.75
CA ILE A 108 6.27 -7.47 2.70
C ILE A 108 4.87 -7.09 3.15
N ALA A 109 4.50 -5.82 3.04
CA ALA A 109 3.19 -5.39 3.52
C ALA A 109 2.76 -4.08 2.88
N VAL A 110 1.44 -3.89 2.82
CA VAL A 110 0.82 -2.60 2.51
C VAL A 110 -0.20 -2.33 3.61
N GLN A 111 -0.07 -1.19 4.25
CA GLN A 111 -1.01 -0.70 5.25
C GLN A 111 -1.89 0.37 4.62
N VAL A 112 -3.19 0.31 4.88
CA VAL A 112 -4.14 1.32 4.42
C VAL A 112 -4.86 1.89 5.62
N GLU A 113 -4.84 3.20 5.72
CA GLU A 113 -5.49 3.98 6.77
C GLU A 113 -6.63 4.76 6.14
N GLU A 114 -7.85 4.33 6.41
CA GLU A 114 -9.06 4.95 5.88
C GLU A 114 -9.37 6.25 6.62
N THR A 115 -9.20 6.20 7.95
CA THR A 115 -9.36 7.35 8.84
C THR A 115 -8.14 7.45 9.75
N CYS A 116 -7.99 8.55 10.47
CA CYS A 116 -6.85 8.73 11.37
C CYS A 116 -6.84 7.77 12.57
N THR A 117 -7.93 7.03 12.80
CA THR A 117 -8.05 6.12 13.95
C THR A 117 -8.14 4.65 13.57
N ALA A 118 -8.26 4.33 12.27
CA ALA A 118 -8.46 2.94 11.84
C ALA A 118 -7.61 2.63 10.61
N ARG A 119 -6.92 1.50 10.68
CA ARG A 119 -6.03 1.04 9.60
C ARG A 119 -5.99 -0.47 9.57
N CYS A 120 -5.62 -0.99 8.41
CA CYS A 120 -5.34 -2.42 8.28
C CYS A 120 -4.04 -2.62 7.53
N THR A 121 -3.42 -3.76 7.75
CA THR A 121 -2.19 -4.15 7.05
C THR A 121 -2.39 -5.49 6.39
N TYR A 122 -2.16 -5.55 5.08
CA TYR A 122 -2.06 -6.78 4.32
C TYR A 122 -0.59 -7.18 4.26
N TYR A 123 -0.30 -8.41 4.61
CA TYR A 123 1.07 -8.87 4.83
C TYR A 123 1.31 -10.20 4.09
N GLU A 124 2.39 -10.24 3.30
CA GLU A 124 2.92 -11.48 2.72
C GLU A 124 4.42 -11.50 2.96
N ASP A 125 4.89 -12.42 3.76
CA ASP A 125 6.32 -12.57 4.01
C ASP A 125 6.69 -14.03 3.75
N GLU A 126 7.36 -14.25 2.61
CA GLU A 126 7.78 -15.59 2.19
C GLU A 126 9.20 -15.91 2.63
N ARG A 127 9.82 -15.07 3.41
CA ARG A 127 11.18 -15.30 3.89
C ARG A 127 11.20 -16.50 4.84
N PRO A 128 12.19 -17.40 4.65
CA PRO A 128 12.31 -18.58 5.52
C PRO A 128 12.66 -18.24 6.96
#